data_01b45be9f6f186def436ea1245a8b0b7
#
_entry.id   01b45be9f6f186def436ea1245a8b0b7
#
_cell.length_a   1.000
_cell.length_b   1.000
_cell.length_c   1.000
_cell.angle_alpha   90.00
_cell.angle_beta   90.00
_cell.angle_gamma   90.00
#
_symmetry.space_group_name_H-M   'P 1'
#
loop_
_entity.id
_entity.type
_entity.pdbx_description
1 polymer ?
#
loop_
_entity_poly.entity_id
_entity_poly.type
_entity_poly.pdbx_seq_one_letter_code
_entity_poly.pdbx_strand_id
1 'polypeptide(L)'
;MHNSFARVSSEDFLILRSPQRGRLEGRGNPPAPYLSPSRFETRLSGAPQHEGGALRRMILGAAAALVTLIISHPALAQEGAMKIDAADTAFMIAATALVLMMTLPGLALFYSGMVRKKNVLATMAQSLIATALVSLLWIGVAYSLAFSGDGAVIGDASRALLAGIGLDTVSPFAKTIPEILFMIYQMTFAVITCALVAGSVAERMKFSAFMLFCALWLFIVYVPSTHWVWGGGFLQKMGLLDFAGGTVVHINAGVAGLVCALVLGNRVGFGRENLSPFDLSLAVVGTGLLWVGWFGFNGGSALAANSRAVFAIVATHLAACAGALVWSGLEWLQRGKPSVLGVISGAVAGLGTITPASGYIMPWHGVVIGLIAGGVCYWFCTVAKHKFRYDDTLDVFGVHGVGGIMGTLFAGVFATRAITASGNDPGVAGLLEGDPHQLLVQAIGVLVTIVWCVIGTLATLKIVSRITTLRVNSDDEREGLDIALHGEALHQ
;
A
#
# COMPACT_ATOMS: atom_id res chain seq x y z
N MET A 1 -17.22 -56.75 -25.42
CA MET A 1 -18.27 -56.66 -26.45
C MET A 1 -18.53 -55.20 -26.73
N HIS A 2 -18.24 -54.83 -28.00
CA HIS A 2 -18.58 -53.62 -28.79
C HIS A 2 -18.44 -52.23 -28.15
N ASN A 3 -17.40 -51.54 -28.46
CA ASN A 3 -17.05 -50.63 -29.58
C ASN A 3 -18.21 -49.76 -30.09
N SER A 4 -18.10 -48.46 -29.89
CA SER A 4 -18.43 -47.48 -30.93
C SER A 4 -17.67 -46.20 -30.72
N PHE A 5 -16.61 -45.98 -31.50
CA PHE A 5 -15.96 -44.69 -31.79
C PHE A 5 -16.80 -43.97 -32.83
N ALA A 6 -17.15 -42.73 -32.59
CA ALA A 6 -17.61 -41.83 -33.64
C ALA A 6 -16.58 -40.69 -33.79
N ARG A 7 -15.88 -40.69 -34.93
CA ARG A 7 -15.11 -39.62 -35.52
C ARG A 7 -16.06 -38.49 -35.92
N VAL A 8 -15.72 -37.24 -35.63
CA VAL A 8 -16.23 -36.08 -36.36
C VAL A 8 -15.04 -35.40 -37.01
N SER A 9 -15.17 -35.30 -38.35
CA SER A 9 -14.20 -34.73 -39.29
C SER A 9 -14.18 -33.21 -39.26
N SER A 10 -12.97 -32.72 -39.58
CA SER A 10 -12.69 -31.33 -39.96
C SER A 10 -13.50 -30.91 -41.21
N GLU A 11 -13.93 -29.70 -41.22
CA GLU A 11 -14.17 -28.71 -42.29
C GLU A 11 -15.44 -27.91 -42.02
N ASP A 12 -15.25 -26.65 -41.66
CA ASP A 12 -16.12 -25.56 -42.09
C ASP A 12 -15.45 -24.21 -41.77
N PHE A 13 -14.65 -23.77 -42.75
CA PHE A 13 -14.22 -22.39 -42.90
C PHE A 13 -15.37 -21.59 -43.52
N LEU A 14 -16.01 -20.73 -42.77
CA LEU A 14 -16.99 -19.79 -43.31
C LEU A 14 -16.44 -18.38 -43.34
N ILE A 15 -16.19 -17.97 -44.57
CA ILE A 15 -15.83 -16.65 -45.05
C ILE A 15 -16.94 -15.63 -44.69
N LEU A 16 -16.65 -14.63 -43.88
CA LEU A 16 -17.53 -13.47 -43.75
C LEU A 16 -17.18 -12.41 -44.78
N ARG A 17 -18.09 -12.28 -45.75
CA ARG A 17 -18.12 -11.24 -46.79
C ARG A 17 -18.52 -9.90 -46.17
N SER A 18 -17.74 -8.87 -46.50
CA SER A 18 -18.02 -7.45 -46.33
C SER A 18 -19.28 -7.04 -47.11
N PRO A 19 -20.18 -6.19 -46.59
CA PRO A 19 -21.17 -5.51 -47.38
C PRO A 19 -20.63 -4.18 -47.95
N GLN A 20 -20.99 -3.98 -49.20
CA GLN A 20 -20.67 -2.87 -50.09
C GLN A 20 -21.21 -1.52 -49.56
N ARG A 21 -20.45 -0.50 -49.93
CA ARG A 21 -20.82 0.94 -49.90
C ARG A 21 -22.13 1.20 -50.64
N GLY A 22 -23.08 1.76 -49.95
CA GLY A 22 -24.22 2.48 -50.51
C GLY A 22 -24.02 4.01 -50.29
N ARG A 23 -23.85 4.74 -51.38
CA ARG A 23 -23.87 6.19 -51.44
C ARG A 23 -25.31 6.68 -51.25
N LEU A 24 -25.52 7.58 -50.29
CA LEU A 24 -26.73 8.46 -50.28
C LEU A 24 -26.28 9.90 -50.01
N GLU A 25 -26.60 10.72 -50.97
CA GLU A 25 -26.35 12.18 -50.99
C GLU A 25 -27.29 12.93 -50.02
N GLY A 26 -26.74 13.95 -49.40
CA GLY A 26 -27.33 15.23 -49.23
C GLY A 26 -28.48 15.40 -48.24
N ARG A 27 -28.15 15.96 -47.06
CA ARG A 27 -28.84 17.15 -46.50
C ARG A 27 -27.98 17.68 -45.36
N GLY A 28 -27.51 18.91 -45.52
CA GLY A 28 -26.72 19.63 -44.53
C GLY A 28 -27.56 19.96 -43.28
N ASN A 29 -27.00 19.63 -42.12
CA ASN A 29 -27.40 20.24 -40.86
C ASN A 29 -26.46 21.39 -40.55
N PRO A 30 -26.95 22.52 -40.01
CA PRO A 30 -26.12 23.66 -39.65
C PRO A 30 -25.24 23.37 -38.46
N PRO A 31 -24.06 24.01 -38.35
CA PRO A 31 -23.13 23.77 -37.23
C PRO A 31 -23.74 24.21 -35.91
N ALA A 32 -23.54 23.41 -34.88
CA ALA A 32 -23.89 23.73 -33.50
C ALA A 32 -23.19 25.03 -33.07
N PRO A 33 -23.85 25.89 -32.31
CA PRO A 33 -23.27 27.17 -31.89
C PRO A 33 -22.14 26.90 -30.86
N TYR A 34 -21.01 27.54 -31.10
CA TYR A 34 -19.91 27.65 -30.12
C TYR A 34 -20.44 28.25 -28.83
N LEU A 35 -20.36 27.51 -27.73
CA LEU A 35 -20.62 28.01 -26.39
C LEU A 35 -19.53 29.02 -26.02
N SER A 36 -19.91 30.27 -25.81
CA SER A 36 -19.01 31.33 -25.38
C SER A 36 -18.49 31.11 -23.95
N PRO A 37 -17.29 31.60 -23.59
CA PRO A 37 -16.67 31.41 -22.27
C PRO A 37 -17.40 32.02 -21.08
N SER A 38 -18.48 32.74 -21.30
CA SER A 38 -19.19 33.51 -20.27
C SER A 38 -20.12 32.71 -19.34
N ARG A 39 -20.28 31.39 -19.54
CA ARG A 39 -21.11 30.55 -18.64
C ARG A 39 -20.34 29.81 -17.54
N PHE A 40 -18.99 29.90 -17.51
CA PHE A 40 -18.19 29.28 -16.48
C PHE A 40 -18.00 30.12 -15.20
N GLU A 41 -18.23 31.43 -15.27
CA GLU A 41 -18.01 32.33 -14.13
C GLU A 41 -19.18 32.43 -13.13
N THR A 42 -20.39 31.98 -13.49
CA THR A 42 -21.57 32.19 -12.64
C THR A 42 -21.93 31.06 -11.68
N ARG A 43 -21.15 29.98 -11.61
CA ARG A 43 -21.33 28.90 -10.60
C ARG A 43 -20.34 28.86 -9.46
N LEU A 44 -19.37 29.80 -9.40
CA LEU A 44 -18.40 29.92 -8.32
C LEU A 44 -18.83 30.75 -7.13
N SER A 45 -20.07 31.31 -7.14
CA SER A 45 -20.56 32.18 -6.06
C SER A 45 -21.32 31.48 -4.91
N GLY A 46 -21.27 30.13 -4.85
CA GLY A 46 -22.01 29.36 -3.84
C GLY A 46 -21.15 28.53 -2.88
N ALA A 47 -19.80 28.68 -2.86
CA ALA A 47 -18.98 28.02 -1.89
C ALA A 47 -19.07 28.71 -0.51
N PRO A 48 -19.24 27.96 0.59
CA PRO A 48 -19.25 28.54 1.93
C PRO A 48 -17.91 29.20 2.24
N GLN A 49 -17.90 30.50 2.44
CA GLN A 49 -16.70 31.31 2.71
C GLN A 49 -15.97 30.98 4.02
N HIS A 50 -16.43 30.02 4.82
CA HIS A 50 -15.87 29.73 6.14
C HIS A 50 -14.78 28.64 6.20
N GLU A 51 -14.66 27.76 5.23
CA GLU A 51 -13.66 26.67 5.31
C GLU A 51 -12.26 27.03 4.76
N GLY A 52 -12.15 28.01 3.85
CA GLY A 52 -10.87 28.39 3.24
C GLY A 52 -9.85 29.11 4.17
N GLY A 53 -10.34 29.70 5.25
CA GLY A 53 -9.50 30.51 6.14
C GLY A 53 -8.58 29.70 7.07
N ALA A 54 -9.06 28.55 7.57
CA ALA A 54 -8.28 27.71 8.49
C ALA A 54 -7.23 26.90 7.73
N LEU A 55 -7.58 26.33 6.59
CA LEU A 55 -6.66 25.59 5.73
C LEU A 55 -5.54 26.49 5.19
N ARG A 56 -5.89 27.71 4.75
CA ARG A 56 -4.89 28.69 4.28
C ARG A 56 -3.92 29.12 5.38
N ARG A 57 -4.38 29.31 6.62
CA ARG A 57 -3.49 29.63 7.78
C ARG A 57 -2.61 28.45 8.17
N MET A 58 -3.10 27.21 8.09
CA MET A 58 -2.30 26.03 8.36
C MET A 58 -1.23 25.78 7.30
N ILE A 59 -1.57 25.94 6.00
CA ILE A 59 -0.60 25.79 4.90
C ILE A 59 0.48 26.86 5.02
N LEU A 60 0.13 28.12 5.33
CA LEU A 60 1.09 29.20 5.53
C LEU A 60 1.90 29.02 6.81
N GLY A 61 1.32 28.50 7.89
CA GLY A 61 2.01 28.17 9.14
C GLY A 61 2.98 26.99 8.98
N ALA A 62 2.60 25.96 8.27
CA ALA A 62 3.47 24.81 7.95
C ALA A 62 4.63 25.21 7.01
N ALA A 63 4.36 26.07 6.01
CA ALA A 63 5.38 26.61 5.13
C ALA A 63 6.36 27.52 5.89
N ALA A 64 5.88 28.36 6.81
CA ALA A 64 6.74 29.20 7.65
C ALA A 64 7.59 28.38 8.64
N ALA A 65 7.04 27.32 9.22
CA ALA A 65 7.77 26.41 10.11
C ALA A 65 8.86 25.61 9.34
N LEU A 66 8.60 25.26 8.07
CA LEU A 66 9.59 24.60 7.21
C LEU A 66 10.76 25.54 6.86
N VAL A 67 10.50 26.82 6.64
CA VAL A 67 11.52 27.83 6.27
C VAL A 67 12.44 28.17 7.46
N THR A 68 11.97 28.10 8.71
CA THR A 68 12.78 28.36 9.90
C THR A 68 13.74 27.21 10.27
N LEU A 69 13.62 26.03 9.68
CA LEU A 69 14.52 24.88 9.90
C LEU A 69 15.78 24.88 9.00
N ILE A 70 15.92 25.86 8.09
CA ILE A 70 17.06 25.97 7.17
C ILE A 70 18.19 26.79 7.82
N ILE A 71 18.80 26.31 8.89
CA ILE A 71 20.05 26.86 9.39
C ILE A 71 21.12 25.78 9.42
N SER A 72 22.01 25.89 8.44
CA SER A 72 23.35 25.33 8.26
C SER A 72 23.95 24.52 9.41
N HIS A 73 24.24 23.25 9.14
CA HIS A 73 25.20 22.45 9.91
C HIS A 73 26.40 22.09 9.01
N PRO A 74 27.64 22.14 9.52
CA PRO A 74 28.80 21.74 8.75
C PRO A 74 28.81 20.23 8.50
N ALA A 75 29.15 19.83 7.28
CA ALA A 75 29.37 18.44 6.91
C ALA A 75 30.52 17.86 7.73
N LEU A 76 30.27 16.84 8.54
CA LEU A 76 31.31 16.04 9.17
C LEU A 76 31.85 15.07 8.12
N ALA A 77 33.16 15.10 7.93
CA ALA A 77 33.91 14.21 7.05
C ALA A 77 33.77 12.76 7.52
N GLN A 78 33.36 11.87 6.60
CA GLN A 78 33.10 10.47 6.84
C GLN A 78 34.39 9.66 6.70
N GLU A 79 34.77 8.92 7.72
CA GLU A 79 35.86 7.93 7.66
C GLU A 79 35.43 6.67 6.89
N GLY A 80 36.27 6.27 5.92
CA GLY A 80 36.18 5.04 5.17
C GLY A 80 35.10 5.06 4.07
N ALA A 81 35.46 5.52 2.86
CA ALA A 81 34.56 5.54 1.71
C ALA A 81 33.99 4.12 1.43
N MET A 82 32.74 3.89 1.81
CA MET A 82 31.98 2.72 1.36
C MET A 82 31.80 2.86 -0.15
N LYS A 83 32.19 1.84 -0.91
CA LYS A 83 32.19 1.89 -2.37
C LYS A 83 30.81 1.56 -2.89
N ILE A 84 30.21 2.51 -3.61
CA ILE A 84 28.96 2.27 -4.34
C ILE A 84 29.20 1.15 -5.38
N ASP A 85 28.31 0.14 -5.36
CA ASP A 85 28.30 -0.95 -6.32
C ASP A 85 27.29 -0.66 -7.44
N ALA A 86 27.71 -0.86 -8.68
CA ALA A 86 26.90 -0.55 -9.85
C ALA A 86 25.76 -1.56 -10.06
N ALA A 87 25.97 -2.84 -9.71
CA ALA A 87 24.93 -3.87 -9.84
C ALA A 87 23.84 -3.67 -8.79
N ASP A 88 24.22 -3.41 -7.53
CA ASP A 88 23.29 -3.08 -6.46
C ASP A 88 22.50 -1.81 -6.78
N THR A 89 23.17 -0.78 -7.29
CA THR A 89 22.51 0.49 -7.70
C THR A 89 21.50 0.25 -8.83
N ALA A 90 21.87 -0.50 -9.88
CA ALA A 90 20.97 -0.81 -10.99
C ALA A 90 19.76 -1.63 -10.53
N PHE A 91 19.98 -2.64 -9.68
CA PHE A 91 18.91 -3.44 -9.09
C PHE A 91 17.96 -2.58 -8.26
N MET A 92 18.49 -1.71 -7.41
CA MET A 92 17.68 -0.85 -6.54
C MET A 92 16.91 0.24 -7.29
N ILE A 93 17.43 0.75 -8.42
CA ILE A 93 16.66 1.63 -9.33
C ILE A 93 15.44 0.87 -9.87
N ALA A 94 15.63 -0.36 -10.37
CA ALA A 94 14.53 -1.18 -10.86
C ALA A 94 13.54 -1.54 -9.74
N ALA A 95 14.03 -1.94 -8.56
CA ALA A 95 13.20 -2.24 -7.40
C ALA A 95 12.36 -1.02 -6.97
N THR A 96 12.94 0.18 -6.94
CA THR A 96 12.24 1.42 -6.62
C THR A 96 11.10 1.70 -7.61
N ALA A 97 11.34 1.55 -8.90
CA ALA A 97 10.32 1.73 -9.94
C ALA A 97 9.19 0.70 -9.79
N LEU A 98 9.51 -0.57 -9.49
CA LEU A 98 8.54 -1.63 -9.24
C LEU A 98 7.66 -1.34 -8.03
N VAL A 99 8.23 -0.84 -6.92
CA VAL A 99 7.43 -0.49 -5.72
C VAL A 99 6.57 0.75 -5.96
N LEU A 100 7.07 1.75 -6.68
CA LEU A 100 6.25 2.92 -7.04
C LEU A 100 5.08 2.51 -7.94
N MET A 101 5.31 1.58 -8.88
CA MET A 101 4.27 1.00 -9.73
C MET A 101 3.16 0.31 -8.92
N MET A 102 3.49 -0.26 -7.74
CA MET A 102 2.47 -0.84 -6.86
C MET A 102 1.41 0.17 -6.43
N THR A 103 1.80 1.41 -6.13
CA THR A 103 0.84 2.43 -5.67
C THR A 103 0.16 3.14 -6.83
N LEU A 104 0.92 3.61 -7.82
CA LEU A 104 0.39 4.48 -8.87
C LEU A 104 -0.60 3.76 -9.78
N PRO A 105 -0.25 2.73 -10.57
CA PRO A 105 -1.26 1.97 -11.25
C PRO A 105 -1.81 0.80 -10.43
N GLY A 106 -0.97 0.08 -9.68
CA GLY A 106 -1.35 -1.18 -9.04
C GLY A 106 -2.49 -1.05 -8.05
N LEU A 107 -2.27 -0.31 -6.96
CA LEU A 107 -3.27 -0.12 -5.90
C LEU A 107 -4.45 0.73 -6.38
N ALA A 108 -4.18 1.76 -7.19
CA ALA A 108 -5.22 2.60 -7.77
C ALA A 108 -6.23 1.76 -8.57
N LEU A 109 -5.77 0.86 -9.44
CA LEU A 109 -6.63 -0.03 -10.22
C LEU A 109 -7.28 -1.13 -9.36
N PHE A 110 -6.50 -1.72 -8.44
CA PHE A 110 -7.00 -2.76 -7.55
C PHE A 110 -8.18 -2.27 -6.71
N TYR A 111 -8.03 -1.13 -6.04
CA TYR A 111 -9.06 -0.55 -5.20
C TYR A 111 -10.24 0.00 -6.00
N SER A 112 -9.98 0.72 -7.09
CA SER A 112 -11.02 1.31 -7.91
C SER A 112 -11.90 0.27 -8.61
N GLY A 113 -11.34 -0.90 -8.95
CA GLY A 113 -12.10 -2.00 -9.49
C GLY A 113 -13.06 -2.65 -8.47
N MET A 114 -12.77 -2.51 -7.17
CA MET A 114 -13.56 -3.12 -6.09
C MET A 114 -14.62 -2.22 -5.47
N VAL A 115 -14.60 -0.90 -5.73
CA VAL A 115 -15.65 0.03 -5.28
C VAL A 115 -16.83 0.05 -6.27
N ARG A 116 -17.93 0.71 -5.88
CA ARG A 116 -19.06 0.96 -6.79
C ARG A 116 -18.67 1.96 -7.89
N LYS A 117 -19.27 1.85 -9.10
CA LYS A 117 -18.98 2.66 -10.30
C LYS A 117 -18.82 4.15 -10.01
N LYS A 118 -19.66 4.70 -9.18
CA LYS A 118 -19.74 6.13 -8.83
C LYS A 118 -18.64 6.63 -7.86
N ASN A 119 -17.66 5.77 -7.51
CA ASN A 119 -16.55 6.07 -6.60
C ASN A 119 -15.18 5.67 -7.17
N VAL A 120 -15.13 5.29 -8.44
CA VAL A 120 -13.92 4.77 -9.10
C VAL A 120 -12.85 5.85 -9.17
N LEU A 121 -13.19 7.03 -9.70
CA LEU A 121 -12.24 8.14 -9.89
C LEU A 121 -11.78 8.70 -8.54
N ALA A 122 -12.71 8.87 -7.59
CA ALA A 122 -12.39 9.32 -6.24
C ALA A 122 -11.39 8.37 -5.54
N THR A 123 -11.56 7.05 -5.73
CA THR A 123 -10.64 6.05 -5.16
C THR A 123 -9.26 6.09 -5.84
N MET A 124 -9.20 6.26 -7.17
CA MET A 124 -7.94 6.47 -7.89
C MET A 124 -7.24 7.75 -7.42
N ALA A 125 -7.99 8.84 -7.28
CA ALA A 125 -7.47 10.13 -6.83
C ALA A 125 -6.83 10.04 -5.43
N GLN A 126 -7.37 9.20 -4.53
CA GLN A 126 -6.78 8.98 -3.20
C GLN A 126 -5.37 8.36 -3.29
N SER A 127 -5.15 7.37 -4.15
CA SER A 127 -3.83 6.76 -4.35
C SER A 127 -2.83 7.75 -4.98
N LEU A 128 -3.28 8.53 -5.97
CA LEU A 128 -2.44 9.52 -6.66
C LEU A 128 -2.05 10.66 -5.72
N ILE A 129 -3.00 11.20 -4.96
CA ILE A 129 -2.70 12.32 -4.04
C ILE A 129 -1.87 11.88 -2.84
N ALA A 130 -2.07 10.65 -2.34
CA ALA A 130 -1.20 10.09 -1.30
C ALA A 130 0.25 10.02 -1.81
N THR A 131 0.46 9.57 -3.05
CA THR A 131 1.79 9.53 -3.67
C THR A 131 2.41 10.92 -3.73
N ALA A 132 1.72 11.91 -4.27
CA ALA A 132 2.26 13.25 -4.42
C ALA A 132 2.55 13.92 -3.06
N LEU A 133 1.60 13.87 -2.13
CA LEU A 133 1.69 14.50 -0.83
C LEU A 133 2.79 13.87 0.04
N VAL A 134 2.77 12.54 0.18
CA VAL A 134 3.73 11.83 1.03
C VAL A 134 5.14 11.96 0.49
N SER A 135 5.34 11.92 -0.84
CA SER A 135 6.67 12.11 -1.44
C SER A 135 7.28 13.47 -1.10
N LEU A 136 6.50 14.55 -1.18
CA LEU A 136 6.99 15.90 -0.82
C LEU A 136 7.28 16.03 0.67
N LEU A 137 6.43 15.48 1.53
CA LEU A 137 6.65 15.49 2.98
C LEU A 137 7.83 14.60 3.37
N TRP A 138 8.05 13.49 2.65
CA TRP A 138 9.18 12.60 2.87
C TRP A 138 10.51 13.29 2.62
N ILE A 139 10.67 13.92 1.47
CA ILE A 139 11.87 14.71 1.14
C ILE A 139 12.00 15.91 2.08
N GLY A 140 10.89 16.53 2.47
CA GLY A 140 10.88 17.69 3.35
C GLY A 140 11.56 17.44 4.69
N VAL A 141 11.08 16.44 5.45
CA VAL A 141 11.63 16.13 6.78
C VAL A 141 11.40 14.70 7.23
N ALA A 142 10.43 13.96 6.67
CA ALA A 142 10.04 12.65 7.18
C ALA A 142 11.16 11.61 7.02
N TYR A 143 11.90 11.64 5.91
CA TYR A 143 13.09 10.82 5.70
C TYR A 143 14.13 11.04 6.81
N SER A 144 14.42 12.29 7.10
CA SER A 144 15.38 12.65 8.15
C SER A 144 14.96 12.08 9.51
N LEU A 145 13.71 12.30 9.91
CA LEU A 145 13.20 11.81 11.19
C LEU A 145 13.14 10.28 11.27
N ALA A 146 13.05 9.60 10.13
CA ALA A 146 13.04 8.13 10.08
C ALA A 146 14.45 7.53 10.10
N PHE A 147 15.43 8.12 9.41
CA PHE A 147 16.71 7.50 9.08
C PHE A 147 17.96 8.30 9.44
N SER A 148 17.86 9.37 10.21
CA SER A 148 19.03 10.09 10.71
C SER A 148 19.04 10.24 12.24
N GLY A 149 20.21 10.53 12.78
CA GLY A 149 20.41 10.57 14.25
C GLY A 149 20.45 9.18 14.88
N ASP A 150 20.64 9.14 16.19
CA ASP A 150 20.79 7.92 17.02
C ASP A 150 19.71 7.79 18.10
N GLY A 151 18.65 8.60 17.99
CA GLY A 151 17.51 8.58 18.90
C GLY A 151 16.85 7.21 19.00
N ALA A 152 16.37 6.81 20.18
CA ALA A 152 15.70 5.53 20.36
C ALA A 152 14.26 5.52 19.81
N VAL A 153 13.63 6.69 19.72
CA VAL A 153 12.20 6.85 19.39
C VAL A 153 11.97 7.52 18.04
N ILE A 154 12.80 8.51 17.72
CA ILE A 154 12.74 9.27 16.48
C ILE A 154 14.12 9.78 16.13
N GLY A 155 14.43 9.93 14.87
CA GLY A 155 15.65 10.53 14.36
C GLY A 155 15.66 12.05 14.51
N ASP A 156 16.62 12.68 13.85
CA ASP A 156 16.79 14.13 13.86
C ASP A 156 16.45 14.80 12.51
N ALA A 157 16.65 16.11 12.38
CA ALA A 157 16.37 16.85 11.15
C ALA A 157 17.63 17.09 10.29
N SER A 158 18.73 16.39 10.52
CA SER A 158 20.02 16.63 9.83
C SER A 158 20.00 16.34 8.33
N ARG A 159 19.06 15.53 7.87
CA ARG A 159 18.83 15.19 6.46
C ARG A 159 17.58 15.87 5.87
N ALA A 160 16.95 16.81 6.59
CA ALA A 160 15.79 17.54 6.08
C ALA A 160 16.13 18.23 4.76
N LEU A 161 15.20 18.20 3.81
CA LEU A 161 15.41 18.70 2.44
C LEU A 161 16.66 18.12 1.76
N LEU A 162 17.03 16.89 2.12
CA LEU A 162 18.20 16.16 1.62
C LEU A 162 19.55 16.83 1.97
N ALA A 163 19.60 17.60 3.08
CA ALA A 163 20.80 18.27 3.51
C ALA A 163 21.97 17.29 3.70
N GLY A 164 23.12 17.61 3.13
CA GLY A 164 24.33 16.78 3.20
C GLY A 164 24.30 15.50 2.35
N ILE A 165 23.31 15.29 1.51
CA ILE A 165 23.26 14.15 0.57
C ILE A 165 23.80 14.62 -0.78
N GLY A 166 25.00 14.13 -1.14
CA GLY A 166 25.65 14.33 -2.44
C GLY A 166 25.54 13.10 -3.33
N LEU A 167 26.16 13.14 -4.50
CA LEU A 167 26.12 12.05 -5.49
C LEU A 167 26.67 10.73 -4.94
N ASP A 168 27.74 10.80 -4.15
CA ASP A 168 28.46 9.63 -3.63
C ASP A 168 28.19 9.39 -2.13
N THR A 169 27.23 10.09 -1.55
CA THR A 169 26.85 9.88 -0.16
C THR A 169 26.19 8.50 -0.02
N VAL A 170 26.60 7.75 0.99
CA VAL A 170 26.10 6.40 1.31
C VAL A 170 25.43 6.42 2.68
N SER A 171 24.25 5.80 2.77
CA SER A 171 23.53 5.62 4.03
C SER A 171 24.15 4.50 4.87
N PRO A 172 24.24 4.62 6.21
CA PRO A 172 24.65 3.53 7.07
C PRO A 172 23.72 2.31 6.97
N PHE A 173 22.50 2.49 6.51
CA PHE A 173 21.48 1.44 6.34
C PHE A 173 21.57 0.74 4.97
N ALA A 174 22.28 1.31 3.98
CA ALA A 174 22.39 0.78 2.61
C ALA A 174 23.82 1.07 2.07
N LYS A 175 24.77 0.22 2.44
CA LYS A 175 26.23 0.49 2.35
C LYS A 175 26.80 0.45 0.92
N THR A 176 26.06 -0.05 -0.07
CA THR A 176 26.55 -0.27 -1.45
C THR A 176 25.81 0.54 -2.49
N ILE A 177 24.84 1.39 -2.09
CA ILE A 177 24.07 2.22 -2.99
C ILE A 177 24.10 3.71 -2.55
N PRO A 178 23.88 4.66 -3.47
CA PRO A 178 23.75 6.08 -3.10
C PRO A 178 22.63 6.30 -2.08
N GLU A 179 22.85 7.15 -1.08
CA GLU A 179 21.83 7.47 -0.06
C GLU A 179 20.54 8.03 -0.69
N ILE A 180 20.66 8.80 -1.76
CA ILE A 180 19.49 9.33 -2.49
C ILE A 180 18.61 8.21 -3.05
N LEU A 181 19.19 7.08 -3.47
CA LEU A 181 18.46 5.91 -3.95
C LEU A 181 17.81 5.15 -2.79
N PHE A 182 18.51 5.01 -1.66
CA PHE A 182 17.91 4.46 -0.43
C PHE A 182 16.72 5.32 0.02
N MET A 183 16.87 6.65 0.03
CA MET A 183 15.84 7.60 0.42
C MET A 183 14.58 7.45 -0.44
N ILE A 184 14.71 7.42 -1.78
CA ILE A 184 13.53 7.29 -2.66
C ILE A 184 12.92 5.90 -2.62
N TYR A 185 13.71 4.85 -2.40
CA TYR A 185 13.20 3.51 -2.17
C TYR A 185 12.32 3.47 -0.91
N GLN A 186 12.81 3.98 0.22
CA GLN A 186 12.06 4.06 1.47
C GLN A 186 10.82 4.98 1.38
N MET A 187 10.88 6.03 0.53
CA MET A 187 9.72 6.86 0.21
C MET A 187 8.56 6.05 -0.34
N THR A 188 8.82 5.08 -1.22
CA THR A 188 7.77 4.27 -1.83
C THR A 188 6.98 3.45 -0.80
N PHE A 189 7.63 3.03 0.30
CA PHE A 189 6.98 2.35 1.42
C PHE A 189 6.08 3.29 2.23
N ALA A 190 6.53 4.51 2.49
CA ALA A 190 5.71 5.54 3.14
C ALA A 190 4.46 5.86 2.31
N VAL A 191 4.63 5.99 1.01
CA VAL A 191 3.57 6.28 0.04
C VAL A 191 2.51 5.18 0.06
N ILE A 192 2.92 3.92 -0.15
CA ILE A 192 1.95 2.83 -0.24
C ILE A 192 1.25 2.59 1.10
N THR A 193 1.94 2.76 2.23
CA THR A 193 1.34 2.55 3.55
C THR A 193 0.21 3.54 3.82
N CYS A 194 0.39 4.82 3.49
CA CYS A 194 -0.67 5.82 3.58
C CYS A 194 -1.81 5.53 2.59
N ALA A 195 -1.48 5.14 1.36
CA ALA A 195 -2.47 4.84 0.33
C ALA A 195 -3.33 3.61 0.66
N LEU A 196 -2.78 2.59 1.34
CA LEU A 196 -3.53 1.40 1.74
C LEU A 196 -4.71 1.72 2.65
N VAL A 197 -4.59 2.73 3.53
CA VAL A 197 -5.68 3.12 4.44
C VAL A 197 -6.93 3.59 3.67
N ALA A 198 -6.77 4.14 2.45
CA ALA A 198 -7.89 4.54 1.61
C ALA A 198 -8.90 3.42 1.37
N GLY A 199 -8.41 2.17 1.26
CA GLY A 199 -9.26 1.00 1.06
C GLY A 199 -10.31 0.81 2.17
N SER A 200 -9.97 1.08 3.42
CA SER A 200 -10.92 0.92 4.54
C SER A 200 -12.00 2.00 4.58
N VAL A 201 -11.72 3.19 4.07
CA VAL A 201 -12.59 4.37 4.16
C VAL A 201 -13.21 4.77 2.81
N ALA A 202 -12.95 3.96 1.79
CA ALA A 202 -13.48 4.19 0.45
C ALA A 202 -15.00 4.41 0.47
N GLU A 203 -15.47 5.19 -0.49
CA GLU A 203 -16.88 5.55 -0.71
C GLU A 203 -17.50 6.47 0.34
N ARG A 204 -16.80 6.90 1.42
CA ARG A 204 -17.40 7.74 2.46
C ARG A 204 -16.48 8.78 3.12
N MET A 205 -15.18 8.67 3.03
CA MET A 205 -14.26 9.67 3.59
C MET A 205 -14.15 10.88 2.67
N LYS A 206 -14.23 12.09 3.24
CA LYS A 206 -14.03 13.33 2.50
C LYS A 206 -12.58 13.42 2.00
N PHE A 207 -12.38 13.84 0.75
CA PHE A 207 -11.05 13.87 0.13
C PHE A 207 -10.06 14.77 0.88
N SER A 208 -10.51 15.96 1.31
CA SER A 208 -9.68 16.87 2.13
C SER A 208 -9.31 16.26 3.49
N ALA A 209 -10.22 15.49 4.11
CA ALA A 209 -9.94 14.77 5.35
C ALA A 209 -8.90 13.67 5.14
N PHE A 210 -8.96 12.94 4.02
CA PHE A 210 -7.98 11.94 3.67
C PHE A 210 -6.58 12.54 3.45
N MET A 211 -6.49 13.68 2.75
CA MET A 211 -5.21 14.39 2.57
C MET A 211 -4.58 14.81 3.90
N LEU A 212 -5.37 15.44 4.77
CA LEU A 212 -4.91 15.86 6.10
C LEU A 212 -4.54 14.66 6.97
N PHE A 213 -5.32 13.58 6.86
CA PHE A 213 -5.03 12.33 7.53
C PHE A 213 -3.66 11.79 7.09
N CYS A 214 -3.40 11.63 5.80
CA CYS A 214 -2.12 11.14 5.29
C CYS A 214 -0.95 12.00 5.77
N ALA A 215 -1.08 13.34 5.70
CA ALA A 215 -0.04 14.26 6.13
C ALA A 215 0.31 14.11 7.62
N LEU A 216 -0.68 14.08 8.50
CA LEU A 216 -0.47 13.98 9.94
C LEU A 216 -0.07 12.56 10.37
N TRP A 217 -0.73 11.55 9.82
CA TRP A 217 -0.50 10.15 10.15
C TRP A 217 0.90 9.68 9.74
N LEU A 218 1.43 10.21 8.63
CA LEU A 218 2.83 10.00 8.24
C LEU A 218 3.78 10.33 9.38
N PHE A 219 3.63 11.50 10.01
CA PHE A 219 4.53 11.94 11.09
C PHE A 219 4.19 11.33 12.45
N ILE A 220 2.92 11.10 12.74
CA ILE A 220 2.50 10.61 14.05
C ILE A 220 2.71 9.10 14.17
N VAL A 221 2.45 8.33 13.09
CA VAL A 221 2.47 6.86 13.15
C VAL A 221 3.60 6.28 12.33
N TYR A 222 3.66 6.59 11.04
CA TYR A 222 4.54 5.90 10.10
C TYR A 222 6.03 6.18 10.40
N VAL A 223 6.41 7.44 10.51
CA VAL A 223 7.82 7.84 10.75
C VAL A 223 8.38 7.26 12.03
N PRO A 224 7.73 7.36 13.21
CA PRO A 224 8.22 6.70 14.41
C PRO A 224 8.34 5.19 14.25
N SER A 225 7.34 4.52 13.69
CA SER A 225 7.38 3.07 13.47
C SER A 225 8.54 2.66 12.55
N THR A 226 8.78 3.43 11.48
CA THR A 226 9.91 3.21 10.56
C THR A 226 11.25 3.37 11.27
N HIS A 227 11.40 4.42 12.07
CA HIS A 227 12.61 4.65 12.86
C HIS A 227 12.87 3.52 13.86
N TRP A 228 11.84 3.08 14.58
CA TRP A 228 11.97 2.00 15.55
C TRP A 228 12.48 0.70 14.95
N VAL A 229 12.02 0.37 13.74
CA VAL A 229 12.25 -0.94 13.09
C VAL A 229 13.44 -0.91 12.13
N TRP A 230 13.65 0.17 11.40
CA TRP A 230 14.66 0.25 10.33
C TRP A 230 15.66 1.39 10.47
N GLY A 231 15.34 2.40 11.30
CA GLY A 231 16.12 3.64 11.46
C GLY A 231 17.05 3.67 12.67
N GLY A 232 17.39 2.53 13.27
CA GLY A 232 18.28 2.48 14.45
C GLY A 232 17.57 2.61 15.78
N GLY A 233 16.22 2.61 15.81
CA GLY A 233 15.43 2.73 17.02
C GLY A 233 15.40 1.50 17.90
N PHE A 234 14.57 1.52 18.94
CA PHE A 234 14.60 0.51 20.01
C PHE A 234 14.16 -0.88 19.57
N LEU A 235 13.21 -1.03 18.63
CA LEU A 235 12.78 -2.34 18.14
C LEU A 235 13.87 -3.02 17.31
N GLN A 236 14.59 -2.26 16.48
CA GLN A 236 15.74 -2.77 15.75
C GLN A 236 16.86 -3.22 16.71
N LYS A 237 17.14 -2.41 17.73
CA LYS A 237 18.14 -2.76 18.76
C LYS A 237 17.73 -3.97 19.60
N MET A 238 16.42 -4.22 19.75
CA MET A 238 15.87 -5.42 20.39
C MET A 238 16.01 -6.69 19.52
N GLY A 239 16.31 -6.53 18.22
CA GLY A 239 16.43 -7.64 17.27
C GLY A 239 15.13 -8.00 16.55
N LEU A 240 14.16 -7.08 16.46
CA LEU A 240 12.93 -7.32 15.69
C LEU A 240 13.27 -7.58 14.22
N LEU A 241 12.75 -8.68 13.69
CA LEU A 241 12.86 -9.03 12.28
C LEU A 241 11.64 -8.52 11.52
N ASP A 242 11.87 -7.57 10.64
CA ASP A 242 10.88 -7.08 9.68
C ASP A 242 11.59 -6.74 8.37
N PHE A 243 11.60 -7.69 7.44
CA PHE A 243 12.42 -7.57 6.23
C PHE A 243 11.93 -6.47 5.29
N ALA A 244 10.63 -6.41 5.09
CA ALA A 244 10.05 -5.51 4.11
C ALA A 244 8.76 -4.79 4.56
N GLY A 245 8.39 -4.83 5.85
CA GLY A 245 7.30 -3.99 6.35
C GLY A 245 6.07 -4.71 6.89
N GLY A 246 6.27 -5.83 7.59
CA GLY A 246 5.17 -6.47 8.32
C GLY A 246 4.58 -5.55 9.38
N THR A 247 5.44 -4.95 10.21
CA THR A 247 5.05 -3.95 11.21
C THR A 247 4.89 -2.57 10.58
N VAL A 248 5.92 -2.11 9.88
CA VAL A 248 6.01 -0.74 9.35
C VAL A 248 4.92 -0.44 8.33
N VAL A 249 4.57 -1.39 7.47
CA VAL A 249 3.56 -1.20 6.41
C VAL A 249 2.25 -1.88 6.77
N HIS A 250 2.24 -3.22 6.88
CA HIS A 250 0.99 -3.97 6.87
C HIS A 250 0.21 -3.87 8.18
N ILE A 251 0.84 -4.03 9.35
CA ILE A 251 0.16 -3.83 10.64
C ILE A 251 -0.32 -2.39 10.75
N ASN A 252 0.53 -1.42 10.44
CA ASN A 252 0.17 -0.01 10.52
C ASN A 252 -1.02 0.33 9.59
N ALA A 253 -0.95 -0.05 8.30
CA ALA A 253 -2.05 0.22 7.36
C ALA A 253 -3.34 -0.49 7.76
N GLY A 254 -3.26 -1.78 8.14
CA GLY A 254 -4.43 -2.57 8.50
C GLY A 254 -5.11 -2.11 9.78
N VAL A 255 -4.33 -1.85 10.83
CA VAL A 255 -4.86 -1.34 12.11
C VAL A 255 -5.40 0.08 11.96
N ALA A 256 -4.70 0.97 11.25
CA ALA A 256 -5.21 2.30 10.95
C ALA A 256 -6.51 2.24 10.15
N GLY A 257 -6.57 1.35 9.15
CA GLY A 257 -7.77 1.13 8.36
C GLY A 257 -8.96 0.71 9.22
N LEU A 258 -8.77 -0.26 10.13
CA LEU A 258 -9.81 -0.69 11.06
C LEU A 258 -10.28 0.46 11.97
N VAL A 259 -9.35 1.20 12.56
CA VAL A 259 -9.68 2.36 13.43
C VAL A 259 -10.45 3.42 12.64
N CYS A 260 -10.01 3.73 11.42
CA CYS A 260 -10.72 4.66 10.55
C CYS A 260 -12.13 4.16 10.20
N ALA A 261 -12.27 2.87 9.85
CA ALA A 261 -13.57 2.26 9.55
C ALA A 261 -14.54 2.34 10.72
N LEU A 262 -14.07 2.09 11.94
CA LEU A 262 -14.86 2.17 13.16
C LEU A 262 -15.28 3.61 13.51
N VAL A 263 -14.38 4.58 13.33
CA VAL A 263 -14.65 6.00 13.63
C VAL A 263 -15.60 6.61 12.61
N LEU A 264 -15.46 6.31 11.31
CA LEU A 264 -16.34 6.82 10.26
C LEU A 264 -17.71 6.13 10.26
N GLY A 265 -17.80 4.92 10.81
CA GLY A 265 -19.00 4.10 10.80
C GLY A 265 -19.28 3.45 9.44
N ASN A 266 -20.36 2.69 9.35
CA ASN A 266 -20.72 1.92 8.18
C ASN A 266 -21.20 2.81 7.02
N ARG A 267 -20.93 2.40 5.77
CA ARG A 267 -21.47 3.03 4.55
C ARG A 267 -22.99 3.00 4.53
N VAL A 268 -23.59 3.98 3.88
CA VAL A 268 -25.02 3.96 3.58
C VAL A 268 -25.35 2.69 2.81
N GLY A 269 -26.33 1.93 3.29
CA GLY A 269 -26.74 0.66 2.69
C GLY A 269 -25.94 -0.57 3.12
N PHE A 270 -24.92 -0.44 4.00
CA PHE A 270 -24.13 -1.59 4.46
C PHE A 270 -25.03 -2.69 5.07
N GLY A 271 -24.88 -3.92 4.55
CA GLY A 271 -25.69 -5.08 4.97
C GLY A 271 -27.15 -5.06 4.51
N ARG A 272 -27.56 -4.07 3.70
CA ARG A 272 -28.94 -3.94 3.17
C ARG A 272 -29.00 -3.76 1.66
N GLU A 273 -28.01 -3.11 1.07
CA GLU A 273 -27.90 -2.83 -0.37
C GLU A 273 -26.78 -3.65 -1.00
N ASN A 274 -26.84 -3.82 -2.32
CA ASN A 274 -25.74 -4.42 -3.07
C ASN A 274 -24.57 -3.44 -3.20
N LEU A 275 -23.47 -3.73 -2.54
CA LEU A 275 -22.22 -2.97 -2.57
C LEU A 275 -21.13 -3.70 -3.39
N SER A 276 -21.53 -4.52 -4.36
CA SER A 276 -20.60 -5.33 -5.17
C SER A 276 -19.61 -4.49 -5.97
N PRO A 277 -18.40 -5.00 -6.21
CA PRO A 277 -17.40 -4.40 -7.08
C PRO A 277 -17.94 -4.02 -8.45
N PHE A 278 -17.48 -2.87 -8.97
CA PHE A 278 -17.88 -2.38 -10.28
C PHE A 278 -17.19 -3.12 -11.43
N ASP A 279 -15.86 -3.25 -11.37
CA ASP A 279 -15.08 -3.81 -12.48
C ASP A 279 -13.90 -4.66 -11.95
N LEU A 280 -14.14 -5.96 -11.88
CA LEU A 280 -13.11 -6.91 -11.45
C LEU A 280 -11.95 -7.01 -12.46
N SER A 281 -12.11 -6.59 -13.72
CA SER A 281 -11.00 -6.58 -14.69
C SER A 281 -9.93 -5.57 -14.26
N LEU A 282 -10.34 -4.37 -13.80
CA LEU A 282 -9.42 -3.39 -13.21
C LEU A 282 -8.72 -3.95 -11.96
N ALA A 283 -9.48 -4.62 -11.09
CA ALA A 283 -8.92 -5.24 -9.89
C ALA A 283 -7.90 -6.34 -10.22
N VAL A 284 -8.13 -7.15 -11.25
CA VAL A 284 -7.20 -8.19 -11.72
C VAL A 284 -5.92 -7.58 -12.27
N VAL A 285 -6.04 -6.55 -13.13
CA VAL A 285 -4.87 -5.83 -13.66
C VAL A 285 -4.06 -5.19 -12.53
N GLY A 286 -4.76 -4.51 -11.59
CA GLY A 286 -4.15 -3.93 -10.39
C GLY A 286 -3.42 -4.98 -9.55
N THR A 287 -4.03 -6.16 -9.34
CA THR A 287 -3.38 -7.27 -8.62
C THR A 287 -2.12 -7.76 -9.34
N GLY A 288 -2.14 -7.87 -10.66
CA GLY A 288 -0.96 -8.25 -11.44
C GLY A 288 0.20 -7.28 -11.25
N LEU A 289 -0.09 -5.97 -11.28
CA LEU A 289 0.90 -4.91 -11.02
C LEU A 289 1.41 -4.92 -9.58
N LEU A 290 0.53 -5.16 -8.60
CA LEU A 290 0.91 -5.36 -7.20
C LEU A 290 1.82 -6.58 -7.04
N TRP A 291 1.48 -7.71 -7.64
CA TRP A 291 2.25 -8.96 -7.52
C TRP A 291 3.67 -8.81 -8.09
N VAL A 292 3.78 -8.31 -9.32
CA VAL A 292 5.09 -8.08 -9.94
C VAL A 292 5.88 -7.00 -9.19
N GLY A 293 5.22 -5.93 -8.76
CA GLY A 293 5.82 -4.87 -7.95
C GLY A 293 6.35 -5.39 -6.60
N TRP A 294 5.71 -6.43 -6.04
CA TRP A 294 6.14 -7.05 -4.78
C TRP A 294 7.50 -7.75 -4.86
N PHE A 295 7.96 -8.08 -6.07
CA PHE A 295 9.34 -8.55 -6.27
C PHE A 295 10.34 -7.44 -5.96
N GLY A 296 10.04 -6.20 -6.37
CA GLY A 296 10.81 -5.02 -5.97
C GLY A 296 10.65 -4.69 -4.48
N PHE A 297 9.44 -4.87 -3.94
CA PHE A 297 9.12 -4.60 -2.53
C PHE A 297 9.93 -5.53 -1.59
N ASN A 298 9.79 -6.84 -1.74
CA ASN A 298 10.47 -7.82 -0.88
C ASN A 298 11.91 -8.06 -1.32
N GLY A 299 12.17 -8.28 -2.62
CA GLY A 299 13.53 -8.49 -3.12
C GLY A 299 14.42 -7.28 -2.93
N GLY A 300 13.90 -6.08 -3.24
CA GLY A 300 14.61 -4.81 -3.03
C GLY A 300 14.95 -4.52 -1.58
N SER A 301 14.20 -5.08 -0.61
CA SER A 301 14.51 -4.92 0.82
C SER A 301 15.80 -5.61 1.27
N ALA A 302 16.43 -6.40 0.40
CA ALA A 302 17.82 -6.84 0.58
C ALA A 302 18.82 -5.69 0.40
N LEU A 303 18.43 -4.58 -0.21
CA LEU A 303 19.24 -3.40 -0.52
C LEU A 303 20.50 -3.69 -1.37
N ALA A 304 20.55 -4.86 -2.00
CA ALA A 304 21.64 -5.35 -2.82
C ALA A 304 21.16 -6.45 -3.79
N ALA A 305 21.84 -6.58 -4.94
CA ALA A 305 21.61 -7.63 -5.94
C ALA A 305 22.31 -8.94 -5.50
N ASN A 306 21.77 -9.62 -4.51
CA ASN A 306 22.36 -10.81 -3.92
C ASN A 306 21.39 -12.00 -3.84
N SER A 307 21.89 -13.16 -3.40
CA SER A 307 21.09 -14.38 -3.25
C SER A 307 19.90 -14.20 -2.30
N ARG A 308 20.04 -13.36 -1.25
CA ARG A 308 18.96 -13.07 -0.31
C ARG A 308 17.78 -12.36 -1.00
N ALA A 309 18.06 -11.42 -1.92
CA ALA A 309 17.04 -10.78 -2.74
C ALA A 309 16.28 -11.81 -3.59
N VAL A 310 17.01 -12.73 -4.24
CA VAL A 310 16.39 -13.78 -5.08
C VAL A 310 15.55 -14.74 -4.23
N PHE A 311 16.02 -15.16 -3.06
CA PHE A 311 15.27 -16.02 -2.14
C PHE A 311 13.98 -15.34 -1.65
N ALA A 312 14.05 -14.03 -1.33
CA ALA A 312 12.88 -13.24 -0.95
C ALA A 312 11.84 -13.16 -2.09
N ILE A 313 12.28 -12.97 -3.34
CA ILE A 313 11.40 -12.97 -4.52
C ILE A 313 10.69 -14.32 -4.68
N VAL A 314 11.44 -15.44 -4.58
CA VAL A 314 10.87 -16.78 -4.73
C VAL A 314 9.88 -17.08 -3.61
N ALA A 315 10.23 -16.80 -2.34
CA ALA A 315 9.33 -16.96 -1.21
C ALA A 315 8.03 -16.16 -1.39
N THR A 316 8.15 -14.92 -1.87
CA THR A 316 7.04 -14.01 -2.15
C THR A 316 6.10 -14.60 -3.20
N HIS A 317 6.65 -15.07 -4.32
CA HIS A 317 5.85 -15.67 -5.39
C HIS A 317 5.10 -16.93 -4.92
N LEU A 318 5.80 -17.82 -4.22
CA LEU A 318 5.21 -19.05 -3.70
C LEU A 318 4.09 -18.78 -2.69
N ALA A 319 4.24 -17.78 -1.81
CA ALA A 319 3.21 -17.41 -0.86
C ALA A 319 1.96 -16.85 -1.54
N ALA A 320 2.13 -16.04 -2.58
CA ALA A 320 1.02 -15.52 -3.37
C ALA A 320 0.23 -16.65 -4.06
N CYS A 321 0.93 -17.59 -4.70
CA CYS A 321 0.33 -18.75 -5.35
C CYS A 321 -0.47 -19.60 -4.34
N ALA A 322 0.13 -19.91 -3.20
CA ALA A 322 -0.49 -20.73 -2.16
C ALA A 322 -1.73 -20.04 -1.56
N GLY A 323 -1.64 -18.73 -1.27
CA GLY A 323 -2.75 -17.93 -0.77
C GLY A 323 -3.93 -17.89 -1.73
N ALA A 324 -3.67 -17.66 -3.04
CA ALA A 324 -4.67 -17.66 -4.09
C ALA A 324 -5.40 -19.02 -4.18
N LEU A 325 -4.66 -20.12 -4.14
CA LEU A 325 -5.22 -21.48 -4.22
C LEU A 325 -6.08 -21.81 -3.01
N VAL A 326 -5.63 -21.50 -1.78
CA VAL A 326 -6.41 -21.80 -0.57
C VAL A 326 -7.69 -20.98 -0.52
N TRP A 327 -7.60 -19.67 -0.75
CA TRP A 327 -8.79 -18.82 -0.75
C TRP A 327 -9.83 -19.31 -1.77
N SER A 328 -9.41 -19.58 -3.00
CA SER A 328 -10.26 -20.13 -4.05
C SER A 328 -10.85 -21.49 -3.68
N GLY A 329 -10.05 -22.37 -3.08
CA GLY A 329 -10.50 -23.68 -2.59
C GLY A 329 -11.57 -23.57 -1.51
N LEU A 330 -11.41 -22.63 -0.56
CA LEU A 330 -12.41 -22.40 0.48
C LEU A 330 -13.72 -21.84 -0.08
N GLU A 331 -13.67 -20.91 -1.03
CA GLU A 331 -14.88 -20.47 -1.73
C GLU A 331 -15.55 -21.62 -2.50
N TRP A 332 -14.76 -22.46 -3.17
CA TRP A 332 -15.29 -23.61 -3.89
C TRP A 332 -16.03 -24.57 -2.98
N LEU A 333 -15.44 -24.87 -1.81
CA LEU A 333 -16.07 -25.75 -0.81
C LEU A 333 -17.34 -25.13 -0.21
N GLN A 334 -17.37 -23.81 0.02
CA GLN A 334 -18.51 -23.16 0.70
C GLN A 334 -19.61 -22.70 -0.26
N ARG A 335 -19.26 -22.30 -1.49
CA ARG A 335 -20.19 -21.67 -2.44
C ARG A 335 -20.36 -22.48 -3.73
N GLY A 336 -19.66 -23.61 -3.87
CA GLY A 336 -19.70 -24.47 -5.05
C GLY A 336 -18.91 -23.91 -6.26
N LYS A 337 -18.34 -22.74 -6.17
CA LYS A 337 -17.50 -22.11 -7.22
C LYS A 337 -16.57 -21.06 -6.64
N PRO A 338 -15.32 -20.95 -7.15
CA PRO A 338 -14.40 -19.86 -6.78
C PRO A 338 -14.81 -18.57 -7.48
N SER A 339 -14.45 -17.44 -6.88
CA SER A 339 -14.62 -16.12 -7.49
C SER A 339 -13.28 -15.55 -7.94
N VAL A 340 -13.29 -14.69 -8.97
CA VAL A 340 -12.11 -13.93 -9.38
C VAL A 340 -11.61 -13.03 -8.24
N LEU A 341 -12.55 -12.41 -7.51
CA LEU A 341 -12.24 -11.60 -6.32
C LEU A 341 -11.50 -12.44 -5.27
N GLY A 342 -11.94 -13.70 -5.03
CA GLY A 342 -11.28 -14.60 -4.09
C GLY A 342 -9.85 -14.96 -4.51
N VAL A 343 -9.62 -15.22 -5.80
CA VAL A 343 -8.27 -15.50 -6.35
C VAL A 343 -7.33 -14.33 -6.06
N ILE A 344 -7.74 -13.10 -6.43
CA ILE A 344 -6.88 -11.91 -6.25
C ILE A 344 -6.70 -11.53 -4.79
N SER A 345 -7.73 -11.66 -3.96
CA SER A 345 -7.63 -11.41 -2.51
C SER A 345 -6.70 -12.40 -1.83
N GLY A 346 -6.80 -13.68 -2.18
CA GLY A 346 -5.90 -14.72 -1.67
C GLY A 346 -4.44 -14.51 -2.07
N ALA A 347 -4.19 -14.08 -3.32
CA ALA A 347 -2.86 -13.71 -3.77
C ALA A 347 -2.28 -12.55 -2.93
N VAL A 348 -3.04 -11.46 -2.76
CA VAL A 348 -2.59 -10.29 -1.97
C VAL A 348 -2.41 -10.66 -0.49
N ALA A 349 -3.25 -11.53 0.07
CA ALA A 349 -3.08 -12.04 1.43
C ALA A 349 -1.75 -12.80 1.60
N GLY A 350 -1.40 -13.66 0.63
CA GLY A 350 -0.10 -14.34 0.59
C GLY A 350 1.07 -13.37 0.51
N LEU A 351 0.98 -12.37 -0.39
CA LEU A 351 2.00 -11.32 -0.59
C LEU A 351 2.23 -10.50 0.69
N GLY A 352 1.16 -10.02 1.32
CA GLY A 352 1.26 -9.21 2.54
C GLY A 352 1.80 -10.00 3.73
N THR A 353 1.37 -11.26 3.87
CA THR A 353 1.78 -12.10 5.01
C THR A 353 3.24 -12.55 4.92
N ILE A 354 3.77 -12.84 3.72
CA ILE A 354 5.17 -13.24 3.56
C ILE A 354 6.16 -12.09 3.78
N THR A 355 5.72 -10.85 3.61
CA THR A 355 6.55 -9.65 3.56
C THR A 355 7.56 -9.52 4.70
N PRO A 356 7.20 -9.62 6.00
CA PRO A 356 8.17 -9.46 7.08
C PRO A 356 9.19 -10.60 7.17
N ALA A 357 8.85 -11.79 6.67
CA ALA A 357 9.68 -12.99 6.79
C ALA A 357 10.56 -13.27 5.54
N SER A 358 10.20 -12.70 4.39
CA SER A 358 10.67 -13.14 3.06
C SER A 358 12.19 -13.25 2.91
N GLY A 359 12.98 -12.38 3.56
CA GLY A 359 14.43 -12.39 3.49
C GLY A 359 15.12 -13.10 4.67
N TYR A 360 14.40 -13.79 5.53
CA TYR A 360 14.93 -14.50 6.70
C TYR A 360 14.71 -16.01 6.63
N ILE A 361 13.96 -16.50 5.66
CA ILE A 361 13.44 -17.86 5.61
C ILE A 361 13.80 -18.59 4.30
N MET A 362 13.76 -19.91 4.30
CA MET A 362 13.88 -20.70 3.07
C MET A 362 12.65 -20.47 2.18
N PRO A 363 12.80 -20.39 0.84
CA PRO A 363 11.70 -20.07 -0.05
C PRO A 363 10.48 -20.98 0.06
N TRP A 364 10.65 -22.27 0.35
CA TRP A 364 9.53 -23.21 0.50
C TRP A 364 8.62 -22.89 1.72
N HIS A 365 9.14 -22.19 2.76
CA HIS A 365 8.31 -21.69 3.84
C HIS A 365 7.25 -20.71 3.33
N GLY A 366 7.51 -20.04 2.19
CA GLY A 366 6.54 -19.20 1.51
C GLY A 366 5.26 -19.95 1.16
N VAL A 367 5.34 -21.22 0.77
CA VAL A 367 4.14 -22.06 0.53
C VAL A 367 3.34 -22.22 1.83
N VAL A 368 4.01 -22.59 2.93
CA VAL A 368 3.33 -22.79 4.22
C VAL A 368 2.66 -21.50 4.71
N ILE A 369 3.39 -20.38 4.66
CA ILE A 369 2.87 -19.06 5.05
C ILE A 369 1.68 -18.66 4.17
N GLY A 370 1.78 -18.87 2.85
CA GLY A 370 0.70 -18.57 1.91
C GLY A 370 -0.56 -19.41 2.14
N LEU A 371 -0.41 -20.71 2.44
CA LEU A 371 -1.53 -21.59 2.79
C LEU A 371 -2.28 -21.08 4.03
N ILE A 372 -1.54 -20.73 5.08
CA ILE A 372 -2.12 -20.21 6.32
C ILE A 372 -2.75 -18.83 6.08
N ALA A 373 -2.06 -17.94 5.35
CA ALA A 373 -2.54 -16.61 5.00
C ALA A 373 -3.88 -16.67 4.24
N GLY A 374 -3.96 -17.51 3.19
CA GLY A 374 -5.19 -17.67 2.41
C GLY A 374 -6.38 -18.08 3.27
N GLY A 375 -6.17 -18.99 4.24
CA GLY A 375 -7.24 -19.44 5.13
C GLY A 375 -7.64 -18.42 6.19
N VAL A 376 -6.67 -17.86 6.90
CA VAL A 376 -6.95 -16.95 8.03
C VAL A 376 -7.46 -15.60 7.53
N CYS A 377 -6.83 -14.99 6.51
CA CYS A 377 -7.32 -13.73 5.94
C CYS A 377 -8.71 -13.91 5.31
N TYR A 378 -8.98 -15.05 4.64
CA TYR A 378 -10.33 -15.37 4.17
C TYR A 378 -11.36 -15.31 5.30
N TRP A 379 -11.05 -15.93 6.45
CA TRP A 379 -11.95 -15.94 7.59
C TRP A 379 -12.20 -14.53 8.14
N PHE A 380 -11.16 -13.70 8.24
CA PHE A 380 -11.30 -12.32 8.72
C PHE A 380 -12.08 -11.44 7.75
N CYS A 381 -11.87 -11.56 6.45
CA CYS A 381 -12.57 -10.77 5.42
C CYS A 381 -14.03 -11.20 5.22
N THR A 382 -14.36 -12.46 5.47
CA THR A 382 -15.71 -13.00 5.23
C THR A 382 -16.51 -13.20 6.51
N VAL A 383 -15.99 -13.95 7.50
CA VAL A 383 -16.73 -14.32 8.69
C VAL A 383 -16.64 -13.25 9.78
N ALA A 384 -15.41 -12.84 10.15
CA ALA A 384 -15.21 -11.90 11.25
C ALA A 384 -15.81 -10.53 10.94
N LYS A 385 -15.58 -10.00 9.72
CA LYS A 385 -16.14 -8.73 9.27
C LYS A 385 -17.66 -8.68 9.43
N HIS A 386 -18.36 -9.73 8.98
CA HIS A 386 -19.82 -9.81 9.11
C HIS A 386 -20.29 -10.02 10.55
N LYS A 387 -19.58 -10.87 11.32
CA LYS A 387 -19.91 -11.14 12.72
C LYS A 387 -19.78 -9.90 13.60
N PHE A 388 -18.70 -9.13 13.43
CA PHE A 388 -18.43 -7.92 14.22
C PHE A 388 -19.02 -6.65 13.60
N ARG A 389 -19.58 -6.74 12.39
CA ARG A 389 -20.29 -5.65 11.69
C ARG A 389 -19.45 -4.39 11.48
N TYR A 390 -18.15 -4.50 11.27
CA TYR A 390 -17.33 -3.36 10.88
C TYR A 390 -17.22 -3.27 9.36
N ASP A 391 -17.39 -2.04 8.84
CA ASP A 391 -17.33 -1.79 7.39
C ASP A 391 -15.94 -1.32 6.97
N ASP A 392 -14.99 -2.23 6.98
CA ASP A 392 -13.71 -2.10 6.28
C ASP A 392 -13.96 -2.37 4.80
N THR A 393 -14.06 -1.31 4.00
CA THR A 393 -14.64 -1.38 2.64
C THR A 393 -13.94 -2.41 1.77
N LEU A 394 -12.62 -2.39 1.70
CA LEU A 394 -11.80 -3.23 0.83
C LEU A 394 -10.89 -4.20 1.61
N ASP A 395 -11.32 -4.60 2.81
CA ASP A 395 -10.70 -5.66 3.63
C ASP A 395 -9.23 -5.39 4.03
N VAL A 396 -8.86 -4.11 4.21
CA VAL A 396 -7.48 -3.70 4.53
C VAL A 396 -6.99 -4.32 5.84
N PHE A 397 -7.84 -4.35 6.88
CA PHE A 397 -7.49 -5.00 8.13
C PHE A 397 -7.36 -6.51 7.98
N GLY A 398 -8.34 -7.15 7.30
CA GLY A 398 -8.36 -8.60 7.14
C GLY A 398 -7.16 -9.14 6.34
N VAL A 399 -6.71 -8.39 5.33
CA VAL A 399 -5.59 -8.76 4.47
C VAL A 399 -4.26 -8.27 5.04
N HIS A 400 -4.13 -6.95 5.30
CA HIS A 400 -2.85 -6.36 5.70
C HIS A 400 -2.63 -6.40 7.21
N GLY A 401 -3.62 -6.04 8.05
CA GLY A 401 -3.47 -6.07 9.51
C GLY A 401 -3.23 -7.47 10.02
N VAL A 402 -4.13 -8.40 9.70
CA VAL A 402 -4.02 -9.80 10.12
C VAL A 402 -2.82 -10.48 9.44
N GLY A 403 -2.63 -10.27 8.13
CA GLY A 403 -1.49 -10.80 7.40
C GLY A 403 -0.15 -10.31 7.97
N GLY A 404 -0.03 -9.01 8.24
CA GLY A 404 1.18 -8.43 8.84
C GLY A 404 1.49 -8.98 10.23
N ILE A 405 0.46 -9.15 11.10
CA ILE A 405 0.62 -9.77 12.42
C ILE A 405 1.16 -11.19 12.28
N MET A 406 0.50 -12.02 11.47
CA MET A 406 0.92 -13.40 11.26
C MET A 406 2.32 -13.47 10.66
N GLY A 407 2.59 -12.70 9.62
CA GLY A 407 3.88 -12.71 8.92
C GLY A 407 5.03 -12.30 9.82
N THR A 408 4.83 -11.27 10.67
CA THR A 408 5.83 -10.85 11.66
C THR A 408 6.12 -11.97 12.67
N LEU A 409 5.09 -12.66 13.16
CA LEU A 409 5.27 -13.82 14.03
C LEU A 409 5.96 -14.99 13.29
N PHE A 410 5.62 -15.22 12.02
CA PHE A 410 6.29 -16.25 11.20
C PHE A 410 7.76 -15.95 10.94
N ALA A 411 8.19 -14.68 10.87
CA ALA A 411 9.61 -14.35 10.86
C ALA A 411 10.29 -14.90 12.13
N GLY A 412 9.68 -14.78 13.30
CA GLY A 412 10.19 -15.36 14.55
C GLY A 412 10.14 -16.89 14.62
N VAL A 413 9.24 -17.52 13.87
CA VAL A 413 9.14 -18.99 13.83
C VAL A 413 10.14 -19.59 12.85
N PHE A 414 10.22 -19.06 11.62
CA PHE A 414 10.89 -19.67 10.47
C PHE A 414 12.26 -19.07 10.14
N ALA A 415 12.72 -17.99 10.81
CA ALA A 415 14.03 -17.42 10.56
C ALA A 415 15.11 -18.50 10.68
N THR A 416 16.06 -18.49 9.73
CA THR A 416 17.11 -19.52 9.66
C THR A 416 18.47 -18.89 9.44
N ARG A 417 19.47 -19.40 10.14
CA ARG A 417 20.88 -19.03 9.95
C ARG A 417 21.37 -19.34 8.53
N ALA A 418 20.80 -20.35 7.87
CA ALA A 418 21.13 -20.66 6.48
C ALA A 418 20.92 -19.49 5.51
N ILE A 419 20.03 -18.54 5.83
CA ILE A 419 19.74 -17.36 5.02
C ILE A 419 20.33 -16.09 5.65
N THR A 420 20.38 -16.02 6.96
CA THR A 420 20.71 -14.78 7.68
C THR A 420 22.19 -14.66 8.02
N ALA A 421 22.93 -15.76 8.12
CA ALA A 421 24.35 -15.73 8.39
C ALA A 421 25.15 -15.14 7.22
N SER A 422 26.15 -14.30 7.51
CA SER A 422 27.03 -13.69 6.51
C SER A 422 28.40 -13.37 7.08
N GLY A 423 29.44 -13.90 6.46
CA GLY A 423 30.81 -13.73 6.95
C GLY A 423 30.99 -14.23 8.39
N ASN A 424 31.35 -13.32 9.31
CA ASN A 424 31.46 -13.63 10.74
C ASN A 424 30.16 -13.44 11.53
N ASP A 425 29.09 -12.98 10.91
CA ASP A 425 27.77 -12.85 11.54
C ASP A 425 27.10 -14.24 11.58
N PRO A 426 26.81 -14.79 12.78
CA PRO A 426 26.20 -16.10 12.92
C PRO A 426 24.76 -16.16 12.37
N GLY A 427 24.20 -15.01 12.02
CA GLY A 427 22.81 -14.88 11.59
C GLY A 427 21.81 -15.07 12.73
N VAL A 428 20.52 -15.03 12.37
CA VAL A 428 19.40 -15.11 13.31
C VAL A 428 18.67 -16.45 13.12
N ALA A 429 18.39 -17.12 14.22
CA ALA A 429 17.53 -18.30 14.28
C ALA A 429 16.13 -17.94 14.75
N GLY A 430 15.14 -18.66 14.25
CA GLY A 430 13.78 -18.64 14.78
C GLY A 430 13.50 -19.80 15.73
N LEU A 431 12.23 -19.90 16.13
CA LEU A 431 11.75 -20.95 17.04
C LEU A 431 12.09 -22.36 16.54
N LEU A 432 11.97 -22.63 15.24
CA LEU A 432 12.25 -23.96 14.67
C LEU A 432 13.75 -24.33 14.68
N GLU A 433 14.63 -23.34 14.78
CA GLU A 433 16.07 -23.55 14.98
C GLU A 433 16.49 -23.44 16.47
N GLY A 434 15.51 -23.45 17.39
CA GLY A 434 15.75 -23.52 18.83
C GLY A 434 15.89 -22.17 19.52
N ASP A 435 15.49 -21.05 18.90
CA ASP A 435 15.48 -19.73 19.52
C ASP A 435 14.05 -19.23 19.76
N PRO A 436 13.41 -19.56 20.91
CA PRO A 436 12.11 -19.04 21.27
C PRO A 436 12.12 -17.54 21.62
N HIS A 437 13.29 -16.99 21.97
CA HIS A 437 13.42 -15.55 22.26
C HIS A 437 13.08 -14.70 21.03
N GLN A 438 13.47 -15.15 19.83
CA GLN A 438 13.14 -14.43 18.61
C GLN A 438 11.60 -14.28 18.40
N LEU A 439 10.83 -15.33 18.69
CA LEU A 439 9.37 -15.25 18.62
C LEU A 439 8.79 -14.27 19.67
N LEU A 440 9.37 -14.19 20.87
CA LEU A 440 8.96 -13.21 21.87
C LEU A 440 9.25 -11.78 21.40
N VAL A 441 10.41 -11.52 20.80
CA VAL A 441 10.77 -10.21 20.23
C VAL A 441 9.74 -9.80 19.15
N GLN A 442 9.36 -10.73 18.27
CA GLN A 442 8.35 -10.49 17.26
C GLN A 442 6.99 -10.15 17.88
N ALA A 443 6.56 -10.89 18.90
CA ALA A 443 5.29 -10.62 19.59
C ALA A 443 5.28 -9.23 20.26
N ILE A 444 6.38 -8.83 20.88
CA ILE A 444 6.54 -7.47 21.44
C ILE A 444 6.43 -6.42 20.34
N GLY A 445 7.15 -6.60 19.22
CA GLY A 445 7.09 -5.67 18.09
C GLY A 445 5.69 -5.52 17.51
N VAL A 446 4.96 -6.62 17.34
CA VAL A 446 3.55 -6.63 16.92
C VAL A 446 2.68 -5.82 17.90
N LEU A 447 2.79 -6.10 19.19
CA LEU A 447 1.99 -5.43 20.22
C LEU A 447 2.26 -3.92 20.27
N VAL A 448 3.53 -3.54 20.30
CA VAL A 448 3.96 -2.14 20.31
C VAL A 448 3.42 -1.40 19.07
N THR A 449 3.54 -2.00 17.90
CA THR A 449 3.04 -1.41 16.65
C THR A 449 1.52 -1.24 16.67
N ILE A 450 0.76 -2.25 17.10
CA ILE A 450 -0.70 -2.18 17.19
C ILE A 450 -1.11 -1.05 18.13
N VAL A 451 -0.56 -1.03 19.35
CA VAL A 451 -0.93 -0.02 20.37
C VAL A 451 -0.61 1.39 19.87
N TRP A 452 0.59 1.60 19.32
CA TRP A 452 0.98 2.89 18.79
C TRP A 452 0.09 3.33 17.63
N CYS A 453 -0.16 2.42 16.68
CA CYS A 453 -1.00 2.72 15.53
C CYS A 453 -2.43 3.08 15.94
N VAL A 454 -3.04 2.36 16.90
CA VAL A 454 -4.39 2.70 17.40
C VAL A 454 -4.39 4.11 18.01
N ILE A 455 -3.46 4.39 18.92
CA ILE A 455 -3.39 5.69 19.62
C ILE A 455 -3.12 6.81 18.62
N GLY A 456 -2.13 6.65 17.76
CA GLY A 456 -1.73 7.66 16.76
C GLY A 456 -2.81 7.91 15.71
N THR A 457 -3.52 6.86 15.27
CA THR A 457 -4.63 6.98 14.31
C THR A 457 -5.82 7.71 14.94
N LEU A 458 -6.20 7.37 16.18
CA LEU A 458 -7.26 8.08 16.89
C LEU A 458 -6.91 9.55 17.12
N ALA A 459 -5.67 9.85 17.52
CA ALA A 459 -5.19 11.21 17.67
C ALA A 459 -5.24 11.98 16.34
N THR A 460 -4.76 11.37 15.25
CA THR A 460 -4.82 11.96 13.90
C THR A 460 -6.26 12.27 13.49
N LEU A 461 -7.17 11.31 13.59
CA LEU A 461 -8.58 11.51 13.25
C LEU A 461 -9.23 12.61 14.09
N LYS A 462 -8.91 12.68 15.39
CA LYS A 462 -9.39 13.74 16.29
C LYS A 462 -8.88 15.11 15.88
N ILE A 463 -7.63 15.23 15.45
CA ILE A 463 -7.08 16.49 14.96
C ILE A 463 -7.75 16.89 13.65
N VAL A 464 -7.86 15.96 12.69
CA VAL A 464 -8.49 16.20 11.38
C VAL A 464 -9.96 16.61 11.57
N SER A 465 -10.70 15.96 12.47
CA SER A 465 -12.12 16.27 12.72
C SER A 465 -12.38 17.67 13.28
N ARG A 466 -11.34 18.33 13.84
CA ARG A 466 -11.44 19.74 14.27
C ARG A 466 -11.18 20.74 13.15
N ILE A 467 -10.63 20.26 12.03
CA ILE A 467 -10.27 21.09 10.86
C ILE A 467 -11.33 20.95 9.77
N THR A 468 -11.79 19.74 9.53
CA THR A 468 -12.80 19.41 8.53
C THR A 468 -13.63 18.20 8.96
N THR A 469 -14.82 18.02 8.38
CA THR A 469 -15.60 16.80 8.60
C THR A 469 -14.88 15.60 7.99
N LEU A 470 -14.83 14.49 8.75
CA LEU A 470 -14.15 13.26 8.29
C LEU A 470 -14.91 12.58 7.13
N ARG A 471 -16.25 12.55 7.24
CA ARG A 471 -17.13 11.84 6.32
C ARG A 471 -17.93 12.84 5.50
N VAL A 472 -18.25 12.48 4.27
CA VAL A 472 -19.22 13.18 3.45
C VAL A 472 -20.64 13.03 4.02
N ASN A 473 -21.58 13.88 3.62
CA ASN A 473 -22.97 13.71 4.02
C ASN A 473 -23.61 12.51 3.30
N SER A 474 -24.81 12.09 3.75
CA SER A 474 -25.49 10.91 3.20
C SER A 474 -25.92 11.08 1.74
N ASP A 475 -26.17 12.30 1.29
CA ASP A 475 -26.62 12.58 -0.06
C ASP A 475 -25.44 12.50 -1.03
N ASP A 476 -24.29 13.09 -0.70
CA ASP A 476 -23.03 12.93 -1.44
C ASP A 476 -22.62 11.45 -1.54
N GLU A 477 -22.77 10.67 -0.45
CA GLU A 477 -22.45 9.24 -0.45
C GLU A 477 -23.41 8.44 -1.35
N ARG A 478 -24.69 8.87 -1.44
CA ARG A 478 -25.67 8.27 -2.35
C ARG A 478 -25.46 8.68 -3.80
N GLU A 479 -25.11 9.93 -4.05
CA GLU A 479 -24.75 10.43 -5.38
C GLU A 479 -23.49 9.74 -5.90
N GLY A 480 -22.45 9.63 -5.08
CA GLY A 480 -21.15 9.06 -5.39
C GLY A 480 -20.04 10.11 -5.36
N LEU A 481 -18.88 9.69 -4.86
CA LEU A 481 -17.78 10.61 -4.58
C LEU A 481 -17.12 11.18 -5.85
N ASP A 482 -17.24 10.49 -6.98
CA ASP A 482 -16.72 10.99 -8.26
C ASP A 482 -17.39 12.33 -8.64
N ILE A 483 -18.71 12.41 -8.55
CA ILE A 483 -19.47 13.64 -8.80
C ILE A 483 -19.36 14.59 -7.62
N ALA A 484 -19.66 14.11 -6.41
CA ALA A 484 -19.80 14.96 -5.24
C ALA A 484 -18.50 15.67 -4.82
N LEU A 485 -17.32 15.03 -5.01
CA LEU A 485 -16.04 15.59 -4.60
C LEU A 485 -15.17 16.07 -5.75
N HIS A 486 -15.31 15.51 -6.96
CA HIS A 486 -14.43 15.81 -8.09
C HIS A 486 -15.17 16.42 -9.29
N GLY A 487 -16.50 16.34 -9.34
CA GLY A 487 -17.30 16.85 -10.46
C GLY A 487 -17.11 16.06 -11.75
N GLU A 488 -16.66 14.82 -11.64
CA GLU A 488 -16.30 13.95 -12.76
C GLU A 488 -17.11 12.66 -12.72
N ALA A 489 -17.29 12.02 -13.89
CA ALA A 489 -17.90 10.70 -14.00
C ALA A 489 -17.08 9.83 -14.93
N LEU A 490 -17.00 8.53 -14.65
CA LEU A 490 -16.20 7.56 -15.41
C LEU A 490 -16.65 7.47 -16.88
N HIS A 491 -17.95 7.62 -17.14
CA HIS A 491 -18.54 7.70 -18.48
C HIS A 491 -19.64 8.75 -18.44
N GLN A 492 -19.49 9.80 -19.19
CA GLN A 492 -20.50 10.84 -19.41
C GLN A 492 -21.39 10.48 -20.61
#